data_bfe6c1ad7eea18efb238a9eb63698fa9
#
_entry.id   bfe6c1ad7eea18efb238a9eb63698fa9
#
_cell.length_a   1.000
_cell.length_b   1.000
_cell.length_c   1.000
_cell.angle_alpha   90.00
_cell.angle_beta   90.00
_cell.angle_gamma   90.00
#
_symmetry.space_group_name_H-M   'P 1'
#
loop_
_entity.id
_entity.type
_entity.pdbx_description
1 polymer ?
#
loop_
_entity_poly.entity_id
_entity_poly.type
_entity_poly.pdbx_seq_one_letter_code
_entity_poly.pdbx_strand_id
1 'polypeptide(L)'
;ISLGLVGSEMCIRDRHCAVHQSTRGKDQGSISKITLTCSGGPFYNLPKNKFKEITIQRALKHPIWQMGKKITIDSSTLMNKALEIIEAKYLFNIDSEKIDTIIHPEGLVHSFVEFSDGTILASMANPDMKIPISYGLGFPKSISSVSKKIDLQTLKKLTFHKINRRKFPSIDFAYFALNHGRGMPI
;
A
#
# COMPACT_ATOMS: atom_id res chain seq x y z
N ILE A 1 1.82 5.86 -21.65
CA ILE A 1 2.73 6.08 -20.48
C ILE A 1 3.99 5.30 -20.77
N SER A 2 5.15 5.99 -20.81
CA SER A 2 6.44 5.35 -21.06
C SER A 2 6.73 4.33 -19.95
N LEU A 3 7.09 3.09 -20.34
CA LEU A 3 7.48 2.03 -19.39
C LEU A 3 8.54 2.45 -18.38
N GLY A 4 9.38 3.43 -18.71
CA GLY A 4 10.39 3.98 -17.81
C GLY A 4 9.82 4.81 -16.64
N LEU A 5 8.74 5.57 -16.87
CA LEU A 5 8.06 6.34 -15.82
C LEU A 5 7.32 5.41 -14.84
N VAL A 6 6.61 4.41 -15.38
CA VAL A 6 5.93 3.40 -14.56
C VAL A 6 6.93 2.64 -13.67
N GLY A 7 8.13 2.32 -14.19
CA GLY A 7 9.18 1.66 -13.42
C GLY A 7 9.70 2.50 -12.27
N SER A 8 9.93 3.81 -12.46
CA SER A 8 10.45 4.69 -11.41
C SER A 8 9.44 4.95 -10.29
N GLU A 9 8.17 5.16 -10.63
CA GLU A 9 7.11 5.38 -9.64
C GLU A 9 6.83 4.12 -8.80
N MET A 10 6.85 2.94 -9.42
CA MET A 10 6.69 1.68 -8.69
C MET A 10 7.85 1.39 -7.73
N CYS A 11 9.08 1.86 -8.03
CA CYS A 11 10.21 1.73 -7.12
C CYS A 11 10.04 2.54 -5.82
N ILE A 12 9.23 3.60 -5.84
CA ILE A 12 9.00 4.49 -4.70
C ILE A 12 7.92 3.92 -3.77
N ARG A 13 7.03 3.06 -4.29
CA ARG A 13 5.89 2.49 -3.58
C ARG A 13 5.97 0.97 -3.54
N ASP A 14 6.35 0.41 -2.40
CA ASP A 14 6.46 -1.03 -2.20
C ASP A 14 5.14 -1.77 -2.48
N ARG A 15 3.98 -1.15 -2.18
CA ARG A 15 2.65 -1.74 -2.45
C ARG A 15 2.34 -1.82 -3.94
N HIS A 16 2.65 -0.77 -4.69
CA HIS A 16 2.46 -0.78 -6.15
C HIS A 16 3.42 -1.75 -6.84
N CYS A 17 4.66 -1.83 -6.38
CA CYS A 17 5.61 -2.84 -6.80
C CYS A 17 5.07 -4.26 -6.58
N ALA A 18 4.47 -4.51 -5.42
CA ALA A 18 3.87 -5.79 -5.06
C ALA A 18 2.70 -6.16 -5.98
N VAL A 19 1.81 -5.20 -6.29
CA VAL A 19 0.71 -5.39 -7.26
C VAL A 19 1.28 -5.72 -8.64
N HIS A 20 2.25 -4.95 -9.14
CA HIS A 20 2.85 -5.18 -10.45
C HIS A 20 3.51 -6.57 -10.54
N GLN A 21 4.21 -7.01 -9.49
CA GLN A 21 4.79 -8.36 -9.43
C GLN A 21 3.72 -9.45 -9.49
N SER A 22 2.59 -9.26 -8.80
CA SER A 22 1.48 -10.21 -8.77
C SER A 22 0.69 -10.27 -10.08
N THR A 23 0.69 -9.19 -10.86
CA THR A 23 -0.06 -9.08 -12.14
C THR A 23 0.80 -9.36 -13.36
N ARG A 24 2.11 -9.51 -13.18
CA ARG A 24 3.05 -9.73 -14.28
C ARG A 24 2.70 -11.00 -15.07
N GLY A 25 2.54 -10.85 -16.40
CA GLY A 25 2.19 -11.96 -17.29
C GLY A 25 0.74 -12.44 -17.16
N LYS A 26 -0.09 -11.75 -16.40
CA LYS A 26 -1.53 -11.99 -16.31
C LYS A 26 -2.29 -11.03 -17.21
N ASP A 27 -3.46 -11.48 -17.68
CA ASP A 27 -4.41 -10.59 -18.36
C ASP A 27 -4.96 -9.56 -17.38
N GLN A 28 -4.85 -8.28 -17.69
CA GLN A 28 -5.39 -7.20 -16.87
C GLN A 28 -6.92 -7.28 -16.70
N GLY A 29 -7.62 -7.76 -17.74
CA GLY A 29 -9.07 -7.98 -17.71
C GLY A 29 -9.50 -9.02 -16.67
N SER A 30 -8.60 -9.91 -16.28
CA SER A 30 -8.87 -10.94 -15.24
C SER A 30 -8.76 -10.42 -13.80
N ILE A 31 -8.28 -9.19 -13.58
CA ILE A 31 -8.16 -8.62 -12.24
C ILE A 31 -9.55 -8.18 -11.77
N SER A 32 -10.07 -8.84 -10.73
CA SER A 32 -11.35 -8.48 -10.11
C SER A 32 -11.19 -7.46 -9.00
N LYS A 33 -10.08 -7.53 -8.23
CA LYS A 33 -9.85 -6.60 -7.11
C LYS A 33 -8.37 -6.48 -6.76
N ILE A 34 -7.96 -5.28 -6.37
CA ILE A 34 -6.66 -5.01 -5.74
C ILE A 34 -6.91 -4.55 -4.30
N THR A 35 -6.22 -5.17 -3.33
CA THR A 35 -6.26 -4.73 -1.94
C THR A 35 -4.84 -4.33 -1.50
N LEU A 36 -4.67 -3.03 -1.20
CA LEU A 36 -3.43 -2.48 -0.68
C LEU A 36 -3.39 -2.61 0.84
N THR A 37 -2.30 -3.11 1.39
CA THR A 37 -2.15 -3.18 2.84
C THR A 37 -1.56 -1.87 3.40
N CYS A 38 -1.82 -1.59 4.65
CA CYS A 38 -1.17 -0.53 5.41
C CYS A 38 -0.86 -1.00 6.84
N SER A 39 0.15 -0.40 7.47
CA SER A 39 0.46 -0.69 8.89
C SER A 39 -0.61 -0.20 9.86
N GLY A 40 -1.49 0.70 9.40
CA GLY A 40 -2.46 1.40 10.24
C GLY A 40 -1.90 2.64 10.95
N GLY A 41 -0.58 2.86 10.86
CA GLY A 41 0.10 3.96 11.56
C GLY A 41 0.04 3.85 13.07
N PRO A 42 0.51 4.87 13.82
CA PRO A 42 0.59 4.82 15.29
C PRO A 42 -0.77 4.89 16.00
N PHE A 43 -1.85 5.20 15.28
CA PHE A 43 -3.15 5.50 15.88
C PHE A 43 -4.27 4.53 15.52
N TYR A 44 -4.02 3.47 14.75
CA TYR A 44 -5.10 2.58 14.30
C TYR A 44 -5.86 1.92 15.48
N ASN A 45 -5.15 1.60 16.57
CA ASN A 45 -5.74 1.05 17.81
C ASN A 45 -6.19 2.12 18.82
N LEU A 46 -5.88 3.42 18.59
CA LEU A 46 -6.24 4.47 19.53
C LEU A 46 -7.75 4.74 19.48
N PRO A 47 -8.50 4.70 20.59
CA PRO A 47 -9.90 5.08 20.59
C PRO A 47 -10.12 6.53 20.15
N LYS A 48 -11.22 6.80 19.41
CA LYS A 48 -11.48 8.14 18.84
C LYS A 48 -11.56 9.26 19.89
N ASN A 49 -12.09 8.97 21.08
CA ASN A 49 -12.16 9.92 22.19
C ASN A 49 -10.79 10.40 22.69
N LYS A 50 -9.73 9.62 22.44
CA LYS A 50 -8.35 9.97 22.78
C LYS A 50 -7.59 10.71 21.66
N PHE A 51 -8.25 11.04 20.56
CA PHE A 51 -7.60 11.77 19.45
C PHE A 51 -7.15 13.18 19.86
N LYS A 52 -7.84 13.80 20.82
CA LYS A 52 -7.44 15.11 21.39
C LYS A 52 -6.07 15.08 22.08
N GLU A 53 -5.59 13.90 22.47
CA GLU A 53 -4.31 13.69 23.13
C GLU A 53 -3.16 13.42 22.16
N ILE A 54 -3.44 13.45 20.84
CA ILE A 54 -2.41 13.22 19.82
C ILE A 54 -1.48 14.44 19.78
N THR A 55 -0.19 14.17 19.86
CA THR A 55 0.87 15.17 19.70
C THR A 55 1.64 14.92 18.41
N ILE A 56 2.33 15.94 17.92
CA ILE A 56 3.21 15.83 16.75
C ILE A 56 4.28 14.76 16.97
N GLN A 57 4.86 14.69 18.17
CA GLN A 57 5.89 13.71 18.52
C GLN A 57 5.35 12.28 18.43
N ARG A 58 4.09 12.03 18.83
CA ARG A 58 3.44 10.72 18.68
C ARG A 58 3.14 10.40 17.22
N ALA A 59 2.70 11.38 16.43
CA ALA A 59 2.42 11.22 15.01
C ALA A 59 3.69 10.92 14.19
N LEU A 60 4.85 11.42 14.61
CA LEU A 60 6.14 11.16 13.99
C LEU A 60 6.77 9.81 14.36
N LYS A 61 6.14 9.01 15.23
CA LYS A 61 6.61 7.67 15.60
C LYS A 61 5.87 6.62 14.77
N HIS A 62 6.45 6.22 13.64
CA HIS A 62 5.87 5.12 12.85
C HIS A 62 6.27 3.75 13.46
N PRO A 63 5.33 2.76 13.56
CA PRO A 63 5.60 1.50 14.25
C PRO A 63 6.60 0.59 13.54
N ILE A 64 6.76 0.70 12.21
CA ILE A 64 7.56 -0.21 11.39
C ILE A 64 8.67 0.52 10.65
N TRP A 65 8.35 1.66 10.03
CA TRP A 65 9.23 2.35 9.10
C TRP A 65 9.92 3.56 9.72
N GLN A 66 11.20 3.73 9.42
CA GLN A 66 11.91 4.99 9.63
C GLN A 66 11.84 5.80 8.35
N MET A 67 11.03 6.85 8.34
CA MET A 67 10.71 7.64 7.15
C MET A 67 10.87 9.13 7.43
N GLY A 68 10.88 9.93 6.34
CA GLY A 68 10.82 11.39 6.45
C GLY A 68 9.56 11.88 7.18
N LYS A 69 9.62 13.08 7.75
CA LYS A 69 8.54 13.64 8.59
C LYS A 69 7.19 13.70 7.87
N LYS A 70 7.17 14.15 6.59
CA LYS A 70 5.92 14.27 5.81
C LYS A 70 5.21 12.92 5.68
N ILE A 71 5.88 11.91 5.13
CA ILE A 71 5.25 10.61 4.89
C ILE A 71 4.88 9.90 6.20
N THR A 72 5.59 10.17 7.31
CA THR A 72 5.25 9.64 8.63
C THR A 72 3.93 10.24 9.13
N ILE A 73 3.70 11.54 8.96
CA ILE A 73 2.42 12.19 9.27
C ILE A 73 1.31 11.67 8.35
N ASP A 74 1.55 11.58 7.04
CA ASP A 74 0.59 11.03 6.08
C ASP A 74 0.19 9.58 6.44
N SER A 75 1.15 8.78 6.93
CA SER A 75 0.88 7.43 7.41
C SER A 75 0.04 7.42 8.68
N SER A 76 0.24 8.38 9.59
CA SER A 76 -0.49 8.47 10.86
C SER A 76 -1.98 8.77 10.68
N THR A 77 -2.33 9.44 9.58
CA THR A 77 -3.69 9.82 9.19
C THR A 77 -4.28 8.89 8.12
N LEU A 78 -3.52 7.93 7.62
CA LEU A 78 -3.79 7.13 6.43
C LEU A 78 -3.92 7.94 5.12
N MET A 79 -3.51 9.23 5.12
CA MET A 79 -3.47 10.03 3.88
C MET A 79 -2.50 9.41 2.86
N ASN A 80 -1.35 8.86 3.29
CA ASN A 80 -0.46 8.14 2.40
C ASN A 80 -1.20 7.00 1.67
N LYS A 81 -2.08 6.28 2.36
CA LYS A 81 -2.88 5.22 1.75
C LYS A 81 -3.94 5.77 0.79
N ALA A 82 -4.52 6.92 1.10
CA ALA A 82 -5.43 7.62 0.20
C ALA A 82 -4.74 7.98 -1.13
N LEU A 83 -3.52 8.51 -1.07
CA LEU A 83 -2.71 8.80 -2.26
C LEU A 83 -2.40 7.52 -3.05
N GLU A 84 -2.04 6.43 -2.36
CA GLU A 84 -1.76 5.14 -3.02
C GLU A 84 -3.00 4.54 -3.73
N ILE A 85 -4.22 4.75 -3.22
CA ILE A 85 -5.45 4.36 -3.92
C ILE A 85 -5.57 5.10 -5.26
N ILE A 86 -5.31 6.41 -5.24
CA ILE A 86 -5.37 7.24 -6.44
C ILE A 86 -4.30 6.82 -7.44
N GLU A 87 -3.06 6.65 -6.98
CA GLU A 87 -1.95 6.18 -7.79
C GLU A 87 -2.25 4.80 -8.40
N ALA A 88 -2.79 3.85 -7.62
CA ALA A 88 -3.12 2.51 -8.11
C ALA A 88 -4.14 2.54 -9.27
N LYS A 89 -5.17 3.40 -9.20
CA LYS A 89 -6.14 3.56 -10.30
C LYS A 89 -5.44 3.90 -11.61
N TYR A 90 -4.53 4.86 -11.58
CA TYR A 90 -3.85 5.33 -12.79
C TYR A 90 -2.72 4.39 -13.25
N LEU A 91 -1.96 3.81 -12.32
CA LEU A 91 -0.86 2.90 -12.64
C LEU A 91 -1.35 1.58 -13.25
N PHE A 92 -2.44 1.05 -12.71
CA PHE A 92 -2.96 -0.26 -13.13
C PHE A 92 -4.19 -0.15 -14.03
N ASN A 93 -4.62 1.06 -14.36
CA ASN A 93 -5.81 1.33 -15.18
C ASN A 93 -7.03 0.49 -14.74
N ILE A 94 -7.31 0.51 -13.45
CA ILE A 94 -8.39 -0.24 -12.81
C ILE A 94 -9.41 0.72 -12.19
N ASP A 95 -10.68 0.33 -12.17
CA ASP A 95 -11.73 1.13 -11.56
C ASP A 95 -11.52 1.29 -10.05
N SER A 96 -11.81 2.48 -9.52
CA SER A 96 -11.63 2.79 -8.10
C SER A 96 -12.41 1.84 -7.18
N GLU A 97 -13.56 1.35 -7.62
CA GLU A 97 -14.41 0.40 -6.90
C GLU A 97 -13.74 -0.97 -6.72
N LYS A 98 -12.80 -1.30 -7.58
CA LYS A 98 -12.01 -2.54 -7.52
C LYS A 98 -10.72 -2.38 -6.68
N ILE A 99 -10.48 -1.21 -6.10
CA ILE A 99 -9.33 -0.97 -5.22
C ILE A 99 -9.83 -0.89 -3.79
N ASP A 100 -9.23 -1.67 -2.89
CA ASP A 100 -9.56 -1.66 -1.46
C ASP A 100 -8.31 -1.52 -0.60
N THR A 101 -8.50 -1.33 0.68
CA THR A 101 -7.40 -1.19 1.65
C THR A 101 -7.70 -1.92 2.94
N ILE A 102 -6.66 -2.52 3.52
CA ILE A 102 -6.75 -3.26 4.77
C ILE A 102 -5.55 -2.97 5.67
N ILE A 103 -5.78 -2.93 6.98
CA ILE A 103 -4.69 -2.80 7.96
C ILE A 103 -4.03 -4.17 8.16
N HIS A 104 -2.71 -4.19 8.03
CA HIS A 104 -1.84 -5.34 8.30
C HIS A 104 -0.66 -4.87 9.16
N PRO A 105 -0.76 -4.96 10.50
CA PRO A 105 0.22 -4.36 11.40
C PRO A 105 1.63 -4.94 11.26
N GLU A 106 1.76 -6.20 10.88
CA GLU A 106 3.07 -6.85 10.69
C GLU A 106 3.81 -6.32 9.47
N GLY A 107 3.09 -5.76 8.49
CA GLY A 107 3.66 -5.11 7.30
C GLY A 107 4.39 -6.04 6.33
N LEU A 108 4.21 -7.36 6.46
CA LEU A 108 4.87 -8.36 5.62
C LEU A 108 4.14 -8.62 4.30
N VAL A 109 2.81 -8.59 4.31
CA VAL A 109 2.01 -8.64 3.09
C VAL A 109 1.81 -7.22 2.59
N HIS A 110 2.21 -6.95 1.36
CA HIS A 110 2.16 -5.60 0.78
C HIS A 110 0.90 -5.36 -0.05
N SER A 111 0.41 -6.39 -0.74
CA SER A 111 -0.83 -6.32 -1.50
C SER A 111 -1.45 -7.70 -1.70
N PHE A 112 -2.74 -7.69 -2.01
CA PHE A 112 -3.46 -8.82 -2.58
C PHE A 112 -4.01 -8.42 -3.94
N VAL A 113 -3.97 -9.35 -4.89
CA VAL A 113 -4.63 -9.22 -6.19
C VAL A 113 -5.55 -10.42 -6.35
N GLU A 114 -6.84 -10.14 -6.48
CA GLU A 114 -7.87 -11.13 -6.71
C GLU A 114 -8.21 -11.17 -8.21
N PHE A 115 -8.33 -12.37 -8.74
CA PHE A 115 -8.64 -12.62 -10.14
C PHE A 115 -10.07 -13.14 -10.31
N SER A 116 -10.57 -13.08 -11.54
CA SER A 116 -11.93 -13.49 -11.90
C SER A 116 -12.21 -14.98 -11.66
N ASP A 117 -11.17 -15.82 -11.58
CA ASP A 117 -11.27 -17.24 -11.23
C ASP A 117 -11.35 -17.49 -9.72
N GLY A 118 -11.34 -16.44 -8.90
CA GLY A 118 -11.34 -16.50 -7.44
C GLY A 118 -9.97 -16.70 -6.81
N THR A 119 -8.90 -16.80 -7.60
CA THR A 119 -7.53 -16.90 -7.06
C THR A 119 -7.10 -15.57 -6.47
N ILE A 120 -6.46 -15.61 -5.30
CA ILE A 120 -5.86 -14.42 -4.67
C ILE A 120 -4.35 -14.62 -4.59
N LEU A 121 -3.59 -13.70 -5.18
CA LEU A 121 -2.13 -13.64 -5.00
C LEU A 121 -1.79 -12.61 -3.93
N ALA A 122 -1.04 -13.05 -2.92
CA ALA A 122 -0.49 -12.19 -1.88
C ALA A 122 1.01 -11.98 -2.13
N SER A 123 1.43 -10.73 -2.29
CA SER A 123 2.85 -10.42 -2.38
C SER A 123 3.42 -10.14 -0.98
N MET A 124 4.39 -10.94 -0.57
CA MET A 124 5.01 -10.86 0.75
C MET A 124 6.50 -10.56 0.65
N ALA A 125 6.96 -9.61 1.46
CA ALA A 125 8.37 -9.31 1.64
C ALA A 125 8.61 -8.64 3.00
N ASN A 126 9.86 -8.61 3.47
CA ASN A 126 10.21 -7.75 4.58
C ASN A 126 9.96 -6.28 4.21
N PRO A 127 9.62 -5.42 5.18
CA PRO A 127 9.43 -3.99 4.96
C PRO A 127 10.79 -3.30 4.74
N ASP A 128 11.35 -3.49 3.53
CA ASP A 128 12.66 -2.97 3.10
C ASP A 128 12.56 -2.45 1.68
N MET A 129 12.81 -1.15 1.51
CA MET A 129 12.76 -0.48 0.20
C MET A 129 13.80 -0.99 -0.80
N LYS A 130 14.83 -1.70 -0.36
CA LYS A 130 15.78 -2.35 -1.27
C LYS A 130 15.10 -3.35 -2.20
N ILE A 131 14.01 -4.00 -1.75
CA ILE A 131 13.28 -4.98 -2.56
C ILE A 131 12.61 -4.32 -3.78
N PRO A 132 11.70 -3.33 -3.62
CA PRO A 132 11.09 -2.67 -4.77
C PRO A 132 12.10 -1.91 -5.63
N ILE A 133 13.14 -1.32 -5.05
CA ILE A 133 14.21 -0.64 -5.80
C ILE A 133 14.97 -1.65 -6.66
N SER A 134 15.38 -2.79 -6.10
CA SER A 134 16.06 -3.84 -6.85
C SER A 134 15.18 -4.37 -7.99
N TYR A 135 13.88 -4.53 -7.73
CA TYR A 135 12.92 -4.93 -8.76
C TYR A 135 12.85 -3.94 -9.91
N GLY A 136 12.72 -2.64 -9.61
CA GLY A 136 12.65 -1.61 -10.65
C GLY A 136 13.93 -1.49 -11.47
N LEU A 137 15.10 -1.57 -10.82
CA LEU A 137 16.39 -1.51 -11.50
C LEU A 137 16.65 -2.74 -12.37
N GLY A 138 16.19 -3.90 -11.94
CA GLY A 138 16.41 -5.16 -12.66
C GLY A 138 15.39 -5.46 -13.75
N PHE A 139 14.21 -4.83 -13.70
CA PHE A 139 13.11 -5.17 -14.61
C PHE A 139 13.50 -5.12 -16.10
N PRO A 140 13.11 -6.13 -16.92
CA PRO A 140 12.22 -7.27 -16.60
C PRO A 140 12.93 -8.47 -15.95
N LYS A 141 14.22 -8.43 -15.72
CA LYS A 141 14.99 -9.49 -15.04
C LYS A 141 14.93 -9.27 -13.54
N SER A 142 14.97 -10.37 -12.78
CA SER A 142 15.14 -10.29 -11.33
C SER A 142 16.61 -10.19 -10.98
N ILE A 143 16.97 -9.22 -10.15
CA ILE A 143 18.31 -9.12 -9.56
C ILE A 143 18.25 -9.45 -8.08
N SER A 144 19.35 -9.99 -7.53
CA SER A 144 19.43 -10.32 -6.12
C SER A 144 19.31 -9.07 -5.26
N SER A 145 18.39 -9.10 -4.29
CA SER A 145 18.30 -8.07 -3.26
C SER A 145 19.18 -8.45 -2.07
N VAL A 146 19.82 -7.45 -1.46
CA VAL A 146 20.55 -7.60 -0.19
C VAL A 146 19.63 -7.56 1.03
N SER A 147 18.33 -7.53 0.81
CA SER A 147 17.33 -7.56 1.89
C SER A 147 17.26 -8.94 2.53
N LYS A 148 17.01 -8.96 3.85
CA LYS A 148 16.80 -10.21 4.59
C LYS A 148 15.54 -10.90 4.05
N LYS A 149 15.63 -12.22 3.86
CA LYS A 149 14.46 -13.04 3.46
C LYS A 149 13.54 -13.29 4.64
N ILE A 150 12.23 -13.44 4.37
CA ILE A 150 11.27 -13.90 5.36
C ILE A 150 11.53 -15.38 5.61
N ASP A 151 11.64 -15.76 6.86
CA ASP A 151 11.63 -17.15 7.28
C ASP A 151 10.19 -17.56 7.62
N LEU A 152 9.59 -18.34 6.74
CA LEU A 152 8.21 -18.80 6.91
C LEU A 152 8.05 -19.77 8.09
N GLN A 153 9.12 -20.46 8.53
CA GLN A 153 9.03 -21.38 9.67
C GLN A 153 8.92 -20.65 11.00
N THR A 154 9.45 -19.43 11.08
CA THR A 154 9.37 -18.57 12.27
C THR A 154 8.18 -17.63 12.26
N LEU A 155 7.44 -17.56 11.16
CA LEU A 155 6.29 -16.69 10.99
C LEU A 155 5.10 -17.21 11.81
N LYS A 156 4.78 -16.52 12.91
CA LYS A 156 3.72 -16.97 13.83
C LYS A 156 2.31 -16.71 13.32
N LYS A 157 2.04 -15.49 12.84
CA LYS A 157 0.72 -15.10 12.35
C LYS A 157 0.79 -13.86 11.44
N LEU A 158 -0.25 -13.70 10.62
CA LEU A 158 -0.56 -12.50 9.85
C LEU A 158 -1.95 -12.03 10.27
N THR A 159 -2.07 -10.77 10.64
CA THR A 159 -3.33 -10.19 11.09
C THR A 159 -3.83 -9.13 10.13
N PHE A 160 -5.14 -9.08 9.94
CA PHE A 160 -5.78 -8.13 9.04
C PHE A 160 -6.99 -7.50 9.73
N HIS A 161 -7.11 -6.16 9.64
CA HIS A 161 -8.21 -5.43 10.24
C HIS A 161 -8.82 -4.46 9.23
N LYS A 162 -10.14 -4.32 9.26
CA LYS A 162 -10.85 -3.32 8.47
C LYS A 162 -10.47 -1.92 8.92
N ILE A 163 -10.36 -1.00 7.96
CA ILE A 163 -10.15 0.42 8.26
C ILE A 163 -11.47 1.03 8.76
N ASN A 164 -11.40 1.68 9.90
CA ASN A 164 -12.52 2.48 10.40
C ASN A 164 -12.52 3.85 9.69
N ARG A 165 -13.30 3.99 8.62
CA ARG A 165 -13.38 5.22 7.80
C ARG A 165 -13.88 6.44 8.60
N ARG A 166 -14.73 6.26 9.62
CA ARG A 166 -15.13 7.36 10.52
C ARG A 166 -13.95 7.90 11.33
N LYS A 167 -12.93 7.08 11.56
CA LYS A 167 -11.70 7.43 12.27
C LYS A 167 -10.64 8.00 11.31
N PHE A 168 -10.58 7.48 10.09
CA PHE A 168 -9.64 7.85 9.05
C PHE A 168 -10.38 8.24 7.77
N PRO A 169 -10.93 9.47 7.72
CA PRO A 169 -11.71 9.93 6.57
C PRO A 169 -10.87 10.16 5.30
N SER A 170 -9.55 10.20 5.42
CA SER A 170 -8.63 10.32 4.29
C SER A 170 -8.88 9.28 3.19
N ILE A 171 -9.27 8.08 3.57
CA ILE A 171 -9.63 7.02 2.59
C ILE A 171 -10.85 7.43 1.76
N ASP A 172 -11.86 8.02 2.38
CA ASP A 172 -13.07 8.48 1.66
C ASP A 172 -12.74 9.66 0.73
N PHE A 173 -11.76 10.51 1.10
CA PHE A 173 -11.30 11.60 0.23
C PHE A 173 -10.69 11.07 -1.07
N ALA A 174 -9.95 9.94 -1.02
CA ALA A 174 -9.41 9.34 -2.23
C ALA A 174 -10.53 8.92 -3.20
N TYR A 175 -11.52 8.19 -2.72
CA TYR A 175 -12.65 7.77 -3.56
C TYR A 175 -13.49 8.94 -4.03
N PHE A 176 -13.70 9.95 -3.18
CA PHE A 176 -14.40 11.17 -3.57
C PHE A 176 -13.68 11.87 -4.72
N ALA A 177 -12.36 12.08 -4.61
CA ALA A 177 -11.55 12.70 -5.66
C ALA A 177 -11.59 11.91 -6.97
N LEU A 178 -11.51 10.59 -6.90
CA LEU A 178 -11.56 9.72 -8.08
C LEU A 178 -12.92 9.71 -8.78
N ASN A 179 -14.01 9.86 -8.04
CA ASN A 179 -15.36 9.82 -8.58
C ASN A 179 -15.84 11.18 -9.13
N HIS A 180 -15.26 12.30 -8.68
CA HIS A 180 -15.65 13.65 -9.10
C HIS A 180 -14.76 14.24 -10.20
N GLY A 181 -13.77 13.48 -10.69
CA GLY A 181 -12.99 13.82 -11.87
C GLY A 181 -11.82 14.78 -11.63
N ARG A 182 -11.20 15.16 -12.76
CA ARG A 182 -9.99 16.00 -12.79
C ARG A 182 -10.28 17.38 -12.22
N GLY A 183 -9.48 17.83 -11.26
CA GLY A 183 -9.51 19.21 -10.75
C GLY A 183 -10.04 19.35 -9.32
N MET A 184 -10.46 18.27 -8.65
CA MET A 184 -10.72 18.34 -7.21
C MET A 184 -9.39 18.26 -6.45
N PRO A 185 -9.01 19.28 -5.68
CA PRO A 185 -7.85 19.21 -4.80
C PRO A 185 -8.12 18.19 -3.68
N ILE A 186 -7.10 17.40 -3.38
CA ILE A 186 -7.09 16.48 -2.24
C ILE A 186 -6.50 17.21 -1.04
#